data_122297130fd0c18bf435a781d98b44ab
#
_entry.id   122297130fd0c18bf435a781d98b44ab
#
_cell.length_a   1.000
_cell.length_b   1.000
_cell.length_c   1.000
_cell.angle_alpha   90.00
_cell.angle_beta   90.00
_cell.angle_gamma   90.00
#
_symmetry.space_group_name_H-M   'P 1'
#
loop_
_entity.id
_entity.type
_entity.pdbx_description
1 polymer ?
#
loop_
_entity_poly.entity_id
_entity_poly.type
_entity_poly.pdbx_seq_one_letter_code
_entity_poly.pdbx_strand_id
1 'polypeptide(L)'
;LEMEALQKEIVACNVTEKVPEGFEKLAQFEKLADPDDQIAQQFALRSRVLLGRLDGRYTPLEQIDLLMQAIQLTVPRFDLESIESFLYTRDEITIINQIGLAYSDAGQNKKAAEIYYQLLKYVRKHFKETITSIGVLPLVLYNYARVLDLCGRYEEGAALAKEGREACIQYGHYQVLPRCLEIEAECRHFMGDDEISKELYYQ
;
A
#
# COMPACT_ATOMS: atom_id res chain seq x y z
N LEU A 1 8.29 6.25 24.56
CA LEU A 1 7.32 7.37 24.63
C LEU A 1 7.59 8.46 23.58
N GLU A 2 8.81 9.04 23.51
CA GLU A 2 9.11 10.12 22.55
C GLU A 2 9.17 9.62 21.11
N MET A 3 9.86 8.53 20.85
CA MET A 3 9.91 7.90 19.51
C MET A 3 8.53 7.47 19.00
N GLU A 4 7.70 6.89 19.85
CA GLU A 4 6.33 6.49 19.48
C GLU A 4 5.44 7.71 19.15
N ALA A 5 5.64 8.83 19.85
CA ALA A 5 4.96 10.08 19.53
C ALA A 5 5.38 10.59 18.16
N LEU A 6 6.69 10.63 17.86
CA LEU A 6 7.23 11.01 16.56
C LEU A 6 6.72 10.11 15.43
N GLN A 7 6.66 8.79 15.65
CA GLN A 7 6.11 7.87 14.65
C GLN A 7 4.66 8.22 14.29
N LYS A 8 3.82 8.50 15.30
CA LYS A 8 2.43 8.90 15.09
C LYS A 8 2.33 10.23 14.33
N GLU A 9 3.16 11.20 14.69
CA GLU A 9 3.21 12.50 14.03
C GLU A 9 3.66 12.39 12.56
N ILE A 10 4.68 11.59 12.27
CA ILE A 10 5.16 11.32 10.90
C ILE A 10 4.05 10.67 10.06
N VAL A 11 3.36 9.67 10.61
CA VAL A 11 2.23 9.04 9.93
C VAL A 11 1.09 10.03 9.70
N ALA A 12 0.78 10.89 10.69
CA ALA A 12 -0.23 11.94 10.53
C ALA A 12 0.15 12.95 9.44
N CYS A 13 1.42 13.38 9.39
CA CYS A 13 1.93 14.26 8.33
C CYS A 13 1.80 13.65 6.95
N ASN A 14 2.06 12.34 6.80
CA ASN A 14 1.88 11.65 5.53
C ASN A 14 0.40 11.61 5.10
N VAL A 15 -0.52 11.34 6.04
CA VAL A 15 -1.97 11.30 5.76
C VAL A 15 -2.54 12.68 5.43
N THR A 16 -2.01 13.73 6.08
CA THR A 16 -2.45 15.12 5.89
C THR A 16 -1.63 15.89 4.85
N GLU A 17 -0.72 15.21 4.16
CA GLU A 17 0.17 15.75 3.10
C GLU A 17 1.04 16.93 3.56
N LYS A 18 1.36 16.99 4.86
CA LYS A 18 2.26 17.98 5.46
C LYS A 18 3.72 17.55 5.31
N VAL A 19 4.20 17.47 4.06
CA VAL A 19 5.49 16.88 3.72
C VAL A 19 6.69 17.55 4.41
N PRO A 20 6.83 18.89 4.45
CA PRO A 20 7.97 19.52 5.13
C PRO A 20 8.01 19.21 6.63
N GLU A 21 6.87 19.29 7.32
CA GLU A 21 6.74 18.95 8.74
C GLU A 21 7.05 17.46 8.97
N GLY A 22 6.57 16.59 8.08
CA GLY A 22 6.85 15.15 8.13
C GLY A 22 8.35 14.83 8.05
N PHE A 23 9.09 15.48 7.16
CA PHE A 23 10.55 15.31 7.07
C PHE A 23 11.29 15.88 8.27
N GLU A 24 10.83 16.99 8.86
CA GLU A 24 11.41 17.54 10.09
C GLU A 24 11.24 16.54 11.25
N LYS A 25 10.04 15.98 11.42
CA LYS A 25 9.77 14.94 12.44
C LYS A 25 10.57 13.66 12.18
N LEU A 26 10.72 13.26 10.92
CA LEU A 26 11.53 12.10 10.54
C LEU A 26 13.01 12.31 10.91
N ALA A 27 13.55 13.51 10.66
CA ALA A 27 14.92 13.82 11.05
C ALA A 27 15.13 13.83 12.58
N GLN A 28 14.11 14.21 13.37
CA GLN A 28 14.14 14.09 14.83
C GLN A 28 14.11 12.62 15.26
N PHE A 29 13.23 11.80 14.65
CA PHE A 29 13.15 10.37 14.90
C PHE A 29 14.49 9.66 14.62
N GLU A 30 15.12 9.94 13.47
CA GLU A 30 16.38 9.33 13.06
C GLU A 30 17.55 9.68 14.01
N LYS A 31 17.53 10.85 14.66
CA LYS A 31 18.53 11.22 15.67
C LYS A 31 18.37 10.45 16.99
N LEU A 32 17.15 10.03 17.31
CA LEU A 32 16.86 9.29 18.55
C LEU A 32 16.94 7.79 18.35
N ALA A 33 16.76 7.30 17.12
CA ALA A 33 16.77 5.89 16.80
C ALA A 33 18.19 5.31 16.98
N ASP A 34 18.25 4.14 17.63
CA ASP A 34 19.49 3.37 17.69
C ASP A 34 19.85 2.91 16.25
N PRO A 35 21.09 3.14 15.78
CA PRO A 35 21.54 2.65 14.47
C PRO A 35 21.41 1.13 14.29
N ASP A 36 21.44 0.35 15.38
CA ASP A 36 21.30 -1.10 15.35
C ASP A 36 19.84 -1.57 15.47
N ASP A 37 18.89 -0.68 15.72
CA ASP A 37 17.47 -0.99 15.74
C ASP A 37 16.90 -1.10 14.31
N GLN A 38 16.90 -2.31 13.77
CA GLN A 38 16.41 -2.60 12.42
C GLN A 38 14.94 -2.20 12.19
N ILE A 39 14.09 -2.26 13.23
CA ILE A 39 12.68 -1.87 13.14
C ILE A 39 12.56 -0.35 13.01
N ALA A 40 13.32 0.40 13.81
CA ALA A 40 13.38 1.86 13.71
C ALA A 40 13.93 2.31 12.34
N GLN A 41 14.98 1.66 11.84
CA GLN A 41 15.56 1.95 10.52
C GLN A 41 14.56 1.61 9.39
N GLN A 42 13.85 0.51 9.48
CA GLN A 42 12.80 0.13 8.53
C GLN A 42 11.68 1.18 8.49
N PHE A 43 11.21 1.62 9.66
CA PHE A 43 10.19 2.67 9.77
C PHE A 43 10.67 3.98 9.13
N ALA A 44 11.92 4.38 9.39
CA ALA A 44 12.51 5.61 8.84
C ALA A 44 12.59 5.57 7.31
N LEU A 45 13.12 4.49 6.73
CA LEU A 45 13.22 4.32 5.27
C LEU A 45 11.84 4.33 4.61
N ARG A 46 10.89 3.58 5.15
CA ARG A 46 9.51 3.55 4.64
C ARG A 46 8.86 4.94 4.70
N SER A 47 8.99 5.64 5.82
CA SER A 47 8.40 6.97 6.01
C SER A 47 9.02 7.99 5.05
N ARG A 48 10.32 7.91 4.81
CA ARG A 48 11.04 8.73 3.84
C ARG A 48 10.49 8.55 2.43
N VAL A 49 10.24 7.31 2.02
CA VAL A 49 9.63 7.02 0.70
C VAL A 49 8.22 7.58 0.61
N LEU A 50 7.39 7.38 1.64
CA LEU A 50 6.01 7.88 1.65
C LEU A 50 5.93 9.39 1.52
N LEU A 51 6.70 10.12 2.33
CA LEU A 51 6.76 11.57 2.29
C LEU A 51 7.36 12.07 0.97
N GLY A 52 8.46 11.45 0.51
CA GLY A 52 9.13 11.85 -0.72
C GLY A 52 8.33 11.53 -2.00
N ARG A 53 7.40 10.58 -1.93
CA ARG A 53 6.46 10.33 -3.03
C ARG A 53 5.46 11.46 -3.20
N LEU A 54 5.01 12.08 -2.11
CA LEU A 54 4.04 13.18 -2.14
C LEU A 54 4.62 14.45 -2.78
N ASP A 55 5.90 14.73 -2.61
CA ASP A 55 6.58 15.90 -3.17
C ASP A 55 7.42 15.61 -4.45
N GLY A 56 7.35 14.36 -4.95
CA GLY A 56 8.06 13.96 -6.15
C GLY A 56 9.59 13.87 -5.98
N ARG A 57 10.09 13.76 -4.75
CA ARG A 57 11.52 13.75 -4.42
C ARG A 57 12.25 12.52 -4.95
N TYR A 58 11.55 11.39 -5.03
CA TYR A 58 12.11 10.12 -5.51
C TYR A 58 11.38 9.64 -6.74
N THR A 59 12.12 9.22 -7.74
CA THR A 59 11.58 8.47 -8.88
C THR A 59 10.99 7.13 -8.41
N PRO A 60 10.07 6.53 -9.15
CA PRO A 60 9.53 5.21 -8.79
C PRO A 60 10.60 4.13 -8.60
N LEU A 61 11.70 4.15 -9.36
CA LEU A 61 12.80 3.19 -9.21
C LEU A 61 13.56 3.41 -7.91
N GLU A 62 13.86 4.66 -7.55
CA GLU A 62 14.48 4.98 -6.26
C GLU A 62 13.57 4.58 -5.08
N GLN A 63 12.25 4.74 -5.22
CA GLN A 63 11.30 4.26 -4.21
C GLN A 63 11.36 2.74 -4.05
N ILE A 64 11.43 1.97 -5.15
CA ILE A 64 11.60 0.52 -5.11
C ILE A 64 12.88 0.15 -4.37
N ASP A 65 14.01 0.77 -4.71
CA ASP A 65 15.30 0.47 -4.07
C ASP A 65 15.28 0.73 -2.56
N LEU A 66 14.72 1.87 -2.14
CA LEU A 66 14.60 2.21 -0.72
C LEU A 66 13.65 1.28 0.04
N LEU A 67 12.53 0.88 -0.57
CA LEU A 67 11.57 -0.05 0.03
C LEU A 67 12.13 -1.48 0.10
N MET A 68 12.92 -1.90 -0.89
CA MET A 68 13.65 -3.17 -0.85
C MET A 68 14.69 -3.19 0.27
N GLN A 69 15.44 -2.09 0.45
CA GLN A 69 16.33 -1.94 1.60
C GLN A 69 15.55 -2.01 2.92
N ALA A 70 14.42 -1.30 3.02
CA ALA A 70 13.60 -1.29 4.23
C ALA A 70 13.12 -2.70 4.62
N ILE A 71 12.60 -3.48 3.68
CA ILE A 71 12.09 -4.83 4.01
C ILE A 71 13.22 -5.81 4.34
N GLN A 72 14.39 -5.66 3.69
CA GLN A 72 15.53 -6.54 3.92
C GLN A 72 16.20 -6.33 5.28
N LEU A 73 15.94 -5.23 5.98
CA LEU A 73 16.39 -5.04 7.36
C LEU A 73 15.82 -6.10 8.30
N THR A 74 14.54 -6.43 8.16
CA THR A 74 13.84 -7.39 9.03
C THR A 74 13.61 -8.75 8.35
N VAL A 75 13.61 -8.81 7.02
CA VAL A 75 13.50 -10.02 6.22
C VAL A 75 14.69 -10.11 5.24
N PRO A 76 15.91 -10.47 5.71
CA PRO A 76 17.13 -10.37 4.89
C PRO A 76 17.13 -11.18 3.59
N ARG A 77 16.28 -12.22 3.49
CA ARG A 77 16.15 -13.06 2.30
C ARG A 77 14.89 -12.73 1.49
N PHE A 78 14.30 -11.56 1.73
CA PHE A 78 13.10 -11.17 1.00
C PHE A 78 13.32 -11.21 -0.51
N ASP A 79 12.37 -11.83 -1.21
CA ASP A 79 12.39 -11.99 -2.66
C ASP A 79 10.96 -11.78 -3.22
N LEU A 80 10.83 -10.90 -4.19
CA LEU A 80 9.57 -10.58 -4.86
C LEU A 80 8.98 -11.74 -5.67
N GLU A 81 9.83 -12.71 -6.06
CA GLU A 81 9.37 -13.91 -6.78
C GLU A 81 8.76 -14.95 -5.84
N SER A 82 8.98 -14.83 -4.52
CA SER A 82 8.57 -15.81 -3.53
C SER A 82 8.02 -15.18 -2.24
N ILE A 83 7.14 -14.18 -2.38
CA ILE A 83 6.52 -13.45 -1.24
C ILE A 83 5.87 -14.41 -0.23
N GLU A 84 5.25 -15.49 -0.67
CA GLU A 84 4.60 -16.46 0.23
C GLU A 84 5.56 -17.28 1.10
N SER A 85 6.87 -17.19 0.89
CA SER A 85 7.86 -18.02 1.58
C SER A 85 8.24 -17.53 2.98
N PHE A 86 7.79 -16.36 3.38
CA PHE A 86 8.14 -15.72 4.65
C PHE A 86 6.90 -15.40 5.48
N LEU A 87 7.12 -15.08 6.75
CA LEU A 87 6.08 -14.51 7.61
C LEU A 87 6.34 -13.03 7.78
N TYR A 88 5.28 -12.23 7.65
CA TYR A 88 5.37 -10.79 7.67
C TYR A 88 4.55 -10.17 8.79
N THR A 89 5.09 -9.12 9.37
CA THR A 89 4.34 -8.16 10.18
C THR A 89 3.44 -7.29 9.29
N ARG A 90 2.53 -6.55 9.92
CA ARG A 90 1.69 -5.57 9.22
C ARG A 90 2.51 -4.51 8.47
N ASP A 91 3.61 -4.05 9.09
CA ASP A 91 4.47 -3.03 8.49
C ASP A 91 5.19 -3.54 7.25
N GLU A 92 5.68 -4.77 7.29
CA GLU A 92 6.30 -5.43 6.14
C GLU A 92 5.31 -5.67 4.99
N ILE A 93 4.06 -6.08 5.28
CA ILE A 93 3.00 -6.18 4.27
C ILE A 93 2.73 -4.81 3.63
N THR A 94 2.74 -3.74 4.45
CA THR A 94 2.56 -2.38 3.92
C THR A 94 3.73 -1.97 3.03
N ILE A 95 4.96 -2.36 3.35
CA ILE A 95 6.13 -2.12 2.49
C ILE A 95 5.99 -2.86 1.16
N ILE A 96 5.60 -4.14 1.19
CA ILE A 96 5.37 -4.92 -0.04
C ILE A 96 4.28 -4.28 -0.91
N ASN A 97 3.17 -3.84 -0.29
CA ASN A 97 2.12 -3.09 -0.99
C ASN A 97 2.66 -1.81 -1.65
N GLN A 98 3.56 -1.09 -1.00
CA GLN A 98 4.19 0.12 -1.55
C GLN A 98 5.18 -0.20 -2.68
N ILE A 99 5.90 -1.32 -2.60
CA ILE A 99 6.75 -1.81 -3.69
C ILE A 99 5.88 -2.07 -4.95
N GLY A 100 4.76 -2.77 -4.80
CA GLY A 100 3.82 -3.01 -5.89
C GLY A 100 3.31 -1.70 -6.52
N LEU A 101 3.00 -0.71 -5.69
CA LEU A 101 2.57 0.61 -6.14
C LEU A 101 3.69 1.34 -6.91
N ALA A 102 4.92 1.31 -6.42
CA ALA A 102 6.07 1.93 -7.08
C ALA A 102 6.38 1.27 -8.43
N TYR A 103 6.23 -0.06 -8.57
CA TYR A 103 6.31 -0.73 -9.87
C TYR A 103 5.22 -0.26 -10.83
N SER A 104 4.00 -0.06 -10.35
CA SER A 104 2.91 0.49 -11.18
C SER A 104 3.21 1.93 -11.61
N ASP A 105 3.68 2.77 -10.70
CA ASP A 105 4.07 4.15 -11.00
C ASP A 105 5.27 4.24 -11.97
N ALA A 106 6.12 3.20 -12.02
CA ALA A 106 7.19 3.02 -13.01
C ALA A 106 6.68 2.51 -14.37
N GLY A 107 5.36 2.32 -14.55
CA GLY A 107 4.76 1.74 -15.76
C GLY A 107 4.93 0.22 -15.90
N GLN A 108 5.48 -0.44 -14.89
CA GLN A 108 5.71 -1.90 -14.87
C GLN A 108 4.48 -2.64 -14.31
N ASN A 109 3.30 -2.39 -14.91
CA ASN A 109 2.01 -2.87 -14.39
C ASN A 109 1.91 -4.40 -14.31
N LYS A 110 2.56 -5.14 -15.24
CA LYS A 110 2.58 -6.61 -15.18
C LYS A 110 3.31 -7.11 -13.93
N LYS A 111 4.47 -6.53 -13.62
CA LYS A 111 5.23 -6.86 -12.41
C LYS A 111 4.46 -6.48 -11.14
N ALA A 112 3.84 -5.30 -11.12
CA ALA A 112 2.97 -4.87 -10.04
C ALA A 112 1.82 -5.88 -9.82
N ALA A 113 1.17 -6.35 -10.88
CA ALA A 113 0.09 -7.34 -10.79
C ALA A 113 0.56 -8.68 -10.20
N GLU A 114 1.77 -9.15 -10.55
CA GLU A 114 2.37 -10.37 -9.97
C GLU A 114 2.61 -10.20 -8.47
N ILE A 115 3.17 -9.06 -8.04
CA ILE A 115 3.40 -8.73 -6.63
C ILE A 115 2.06 -8.72 -5.87
N TYR A 116 1.05 -8.02 -6.39
CA TYR A 116 -0.25 -7.94 -5.73
C TYR A 116 -0.99 -9.27 -5.70
N TYR A 117 -0.86 -10.11 -6.72
CA TYR A 117 -1.41 -11.46 -6.72
C TYR A 117 -0.86 -12.28 -5.54
N GLN A 118 0.47 -12.32 -5.40
CA GLN A 118 1.13 -13.05 -4.30
C GLN A 118 0.77 -12.43 -2.94
N LEU A 119 0.80 -11.10 -2.84
CA LEU A 119 0.49 -10.38 -1.60
C LEU A 119 -0.96 -10.64 -1.15
N LEU A 120 -1.93 -10.57 -2.06
CA LEU A 120 -3.33 -10.84 -1.74
C LEU A 120 -3.54 -12.29 -1.29
N LYS A 121 -2.89 -13.24 -1.97
CA LYS A 121 -2.92 -14.65 -1.60
C LYS A 121 -2.35 -14.86 -0.20
N TYR A 122 -1.22 -14.20 0.11
CA TYR A 122 -0.61 -14.22 1.44
C TYR A 122 -1.56 -13.64 2.51
N VAL A 123 -2.11 -12.45 2.26
CA VAL A 123 -3.03 -11.78 3.20
C VAL A 123 -4.27 -12.63 3.47
N ARG A 124 -4.88 -13.19 2.43
CA ARG A 124 -6.03 -14.08 2.59
C ARG A 124 -5.73 -15.34 3.39
N LYS A 125 -4.52 -15.88 3.28
CA LYS A 125 -4.10 -17.09 4.00
C LYS A 125 -3.80 -16.83 5.47
N HIS A 126 -3.10 -15.74 5.78
CA HIS A 126 -2.52 -15.51 7.11
C HIS A 126 -3.29 -14.54 7.98
N PHE A 127 -4.17 -13.70 7.39
CA PHE A 127 -4.88 -12.65 8.08
C PHE A 127 -6.41 -12.80 8.06
N LYS A 128 -6.92 -14.00 7.82
CA LYS A 128 -8.35 -14.28 7.96
C LYS A 128 -8.76 -13.97 9.40
N GLU A 129 -9.68 -13.03 9.59
CA GLU A 129 -10.39 -12.76 10.86
C GLU A 129 -9.58 -12.07 11.98
N THR A 130 -8.38 -11.56 11.75
CA THR A 130 -7.67 -10.79 12.78
C THR A 130 -7.95 -9.29 12.64
N ILE A 131 -7.96 -8.56 13.78
CA ILE A 131 -8.03 -7.08 13.83
C ILE A 131 -6.96 -6.44 12.90
N THR A 132 -5.88 -7.14 12.63
CA THR A 132 -4.79 -6.72 11.74
C THR A 132 -5.18 -6.75 10.26
N SER A 133 -6.11 -7.61 9.84
CA SER A 133 -6.62 -7.66 8.45
C SER A 133 -7.48 -6.45 8.13
N ILE A 134 -8.07 -5.86 9.15
CA ILE A 134 -9.07 -4.80 9.04
C ILE A 134 -8.57 -3.60 8.18
N GLY A 135 -7.29 -3.20 8.25
CA GLY A 135 -6.77 -2.05 7.51
C GLY A 135 -5.93 -2.38 6.26
N VAL A 136 -5.43 -3.61 6.17
CA VAL A 136 -4.50 -4.01 5.10
C VAL A 136 -5.25 -4.58 3.91
N LEU A 137 -6.24 -5.44 4.14
CA LEU A 137 -6.97 -6.12 3.07
C LEU A 137 -7.66 -5.15 2.10
N PRO A 138 -8.46 -4.16 2.55
CA PRO A 138 -9.09 -3.20 1.64
C PRO A 138 -8.09 -2.43 0.80
N LEU A 139 -6.95 -2.05 1.39
CA LEU A 139 -5.90 -1.31 0.70
C LEU A 139 -5.22 -2.17 -0.39
N VAL A 140 -4.92 -3.42 -0.09
CA VAL A 140 -4.32 -4.37 -1.05
C VAL A 140 -5.31 -4.65 -2.19
N LEU A 141 -6.59 -4.88 -1.88
CA LEU A 141 -7.64 -5.11 -2.87
C LEU A 141 -7.78 -3.91 -3.81
N TYR A 142 -7.87 -2.70 -3.27
CA TYR A 142 -7.94 -1.47 -4.05
C TYR A 142 -6.73 -1.30 -4.98
N ASN A 143 -5.50 -1.39 -4.44
CA ASN A 143 -4.30 -1.20 -5.25
C ASN A 143 -4.15 -2.28 -6.33
N TYR A 144 -4.51 -3.52 -6.03
CA TYR A 144 -4.49 -4.59 -7.03
C TYR A 144 -5.54 -4.38 -8.10
N ALA A 145 -6.78 -4.00 -7.74
CA ALA A 145 -7.83 -3.66 -8.70
C ALA A 145 -7.38 -2.55 -9.65
N ARG A 146 -6.78 -1.47 -9.13
CA ARG A 146 -6.21 -0.37 -9.93
C ARG A 146 -5.13 -0.87 -10.90
N VAL A 147 -4.24 -1.75 -10.47
CA VAL A 147 -3.19 -2.31 -11.34
C VAL A 147 -3.80 -3.19 -12.43
N LEU A 148 -4.85 -3.96 -12.14
CA LEU A 148 -5.55 -4.77 -13.12
C LEU A 148 -6.28 -3.89 -14.16
N ASP A 149 -6.89 -2.80 -13.74
CA ASP A 149 -7.48 -1.79 -14.63
C ASP A 149 -6.42 -1.25 -15.61
N LEU A 150 -5.25 -0.82 -15.10
CA LEU A 150 -4.12 -0.38 -15.91
C LEU A 150 -3.56 -1.47 -16.85
N CYS A 151 -3.81 -2.74 -16.56
CA CYS A 151 -3.48 -3.88 -17.42
C CYS A 151 -4.59 -4.22 -18.44
N GLY A 152 -5.73 -3.54 -18.43
CA GLY A 152 -6.90 -3.86 -19.24
C GLY A 152 -7.67 -5.11 -18.79
N ARG A 153 -7.43 -5.58 -17.54
CA ARG A 153 -8.09 -6.74 -16.93
C ARG A 153 -9.31 -6.29 -16.13
N TYR A 154 -10.25 -5.66 -16.81
CA TYR A 154 -11.37 -4.93 -16.20
C TYR A 154 -12.31 -5.80 -15.39
N GLU A 155 -12.65 -7.00 -15.85
CA GLU A 155 -13.53 -7.93 -15.11
C GLU A 155 -12.92 -8.30 -13.74
N GLU A 156 -11.65 -8.62 -13.72
CA GLU A 156 -10.94 -8.96 -12.49
C GLU A 156 -10.75 -7.74 -11.60
N GLY A 157 -10.43 -6.58 -12.18
CA GLY A 157 -10.33 -5.30 -11.48
C GLY A 157 -11.64 -4.93 -10.79
N ALA A 158 -12.78 -5.00 -11.51
CA ALA A 158 -14.11 -4.72 -10.95
C ALA A 158 -14.47 -5.67 -9.80
N ALA A 159 -14.15 -6.97 -9.95
CA ALA A 159 -14.43 -7.97 -8.91
C ALA A 159 -13.64 -7.68 -7.62
N LEU A 160 -12.35 -7.34 -7.73
CA LEU A 160 -11.52 -7.00 -6.57
C LEU A 160 -11.89 -5.65 -5.95
N ALA A 161 -12.23 -4.66 -6.75
CA ALA A 161 -12.68 -3.36 -6.26
C ALA A 161 -14.00 -3.50 -5.47
N LYS A 162 -14.95 -4.31 -5.96
CA LYS A 162 -16.17 -4.67 -5.25
C LYS A 162 -15.90 -5.36 -3.91
N GLU A 163 -15.02 -6.37 -3.90
CA GLU A 163 -14.58 -7.04 -2.66
C GLU A 163 -13.95 -6.03 -1.68
N GLY A 164 -13.12 -5.12 -2.19
CA GLY A 164 -12.50 -4.04 -1.41
C GLY A 164 -13.54 -3.10 -0.79
N ARG A 165 -14.56 -2.70 -1.56
CA ARG A 165 -15.70 -1.89 -1.10
C ARG A 165 -16.47 -2.60 0.01
N GLU A 166 -16.80 -3.87 -0.19
CA GLU A 166 -17.50 -4.69 0.80
C GLU A 166 -16.69 -4.83 2.10
N ALA A 167 -15.37 -5.06 1.98
CA ALA A 167 -14.46 -5.12 3.11
C ALA A 167 -14.36 -3.76 3.85
N CYS A 168 -14.34 -2.63 3.12
CA CYS A 168 -14.38 -1.30 3.73
C CYS A 168 -15.62 -1.09 4.59
N ILE A 169 -16.79 -1.50 4.11
CA ILE A 169 -18.07 -1.38 4.82
C ILE A 169 -18.06 -2.32 6.04
N GLN A 170 -17.68 -3.58 5.83
CA GLN A 170 -17.67 -4.59 6.88
C GLN A 170 -16.77 -4.23 8.06
N TYR A 171 -15.62 -3.64 7.77
CA TYR A 171 -14.58 -3.37 8.78
C TYR A 171 -14.48 -1.89 9.18
N GLY A 172 -15.31 -1.01 8.63
CA GLY A 172 -15.32 0.42 8.97
C GLY A 172 -14.14 1.23 8.39
N HIS A 173 -13.54 0.76 7.28
CA HIS A 173 -12.41 1.44 6.61
C HIS A 173 -12.86 2.42 5.53
N TYR A 174 -13.64 3.41 5.92
CA TYR A 174 -14.25 4.37 4.99
C TYR A 174 -13.25 5.25 4.22
N GLN A 175 -12.00 5.35 4.64
CA GLN A 175 -10.97 6.13 3.92
C GLN A 175 -10.60 5.55 2.54
N VAL A 176 -10.72 4.23 2.38
CA VAL A 176 -10.42 3.53 1.11
C VAL A 176 -11.67 3.33 0.26
N LEU A 177 -12.86 3.42 0.86
CA LEU A 177 -14.14 3.16 0.21
C LEU A 177 -14.37 3.97 -1.08
N PRO A 178 -14.17 5.32 -1.12
CA PRO A 178 -14.36 6.09 -2.35
C PRO A 178 -13.46 5.61 -3.49
N ARG A 179 -12.24 5.22 -3.18
CA ARG A 179 -11.26 4.73 -4.17
C ARG A 179 -11.65 3.37 -4.74
N CYS A 180 -12.25 2.49 -3.91
CA CYS A 180 -12.79 1.21 -4.40
C CYS A 180 -13.98 1.44 -5.34
N LEU A 181 -14.89 2.36 -4.99
CA LEU A 181 -16.02 2.74 -5.83
C LEU A 181 -15.57 3.29 -7.18
N GLU A 182 -14.57 4.19 -7.18
CA GLU A 182 -13.99 4.79 -8.39
C GLU A 182 -13.44 3.72 -9.34
N ILE A 183 -12.57 2.82 -8.86
CA ILE A 183 -11.98 1.77 -9.70
C ILE A 183 -13.05 0.76 -10.17
N GLU A 184 -14.03 0.41 -9.32
CA GLU A 184 -15.15 -0.46 -9.75
C GLU A 184 -15.93 0.20 -10.88
N ALA A 185 -16.22 1.51 -10.78
CA ALA A 185 -16.92 2.28 -11.79
C ALA A 185 -16.14 2.40 -13.10
N GLU A 186 -14.83 2.69 -13.03
CA GLU A 186 -13.95 2.75 -14.22
C GLU A 186 -13.90 1.41 -14.95
N CYS A 187 -13.63 0.31 -14.25
CA CYS A 187 -13.64 -1.02 -14.84
C CYS A 187 -14.99 -1.35 -15.49
N ARG A 188 -16.13 -1.02 -14.85
CA ARG A 188 -17.48 -1.22 -15.40
C ARG A 188 -17.70 -0.42 -16.67
N HIS A 189 -17.24 0.83 -16.69
CA HIS A 189 -17.31 1.66 -17.89
C HIS A 189 -16.56 1.02 -19.08
N PHE A 190 -15.32 0.57 -18.87
CA PHE A 190 -14.54 -0.09 -19.92
C PHE A 190 -15.12 -1.44 -20.36
N MET A 191 -15.95 -2.08 -19.54
CA MET A 191 -16.71 -3.29 -19.91
C MET A 191 -18.01 -2.97 -20.67
N GLY A 192 -18.39 -1.69 -20.78
CA GLY A 192 -19.64 -1.26 -21.40
C GLY A 192 -20.85 -1.25 -20.45
N ASP A 193 -20.64 -1.45 -19.15
CA ASP A 193 -21.68 -1.45 -18.11
C ASP A 193 -21.93 -0.02 -17.60
N ASP A 194 -22.22 0.93 -18.50
CA ASP A 194 -22.31 2.37 -18.19
C ASP A 194 -23.37 2.74 -17.14
N GLU A 195 -24.47 2.00 -17.06
CA GLU A 195 -25.52 2.21 -16.05
C GLU A 195 -24.97 1.92 -14.63
N ILE A 196 -24.31 0.76 -14.46
CA ILE A 196 -23.71 0.37 -13.18
C ILE A 196 -22.56 1.34 -12.82
N SER A 197 -21.76 1.72 -13.78
CA SER A 197 -20.67 2.70 -13.59
C SER A 197 -21.21 4.02 -13.02
N LYS A 198 -22.27 4.57 -13.61
CA LYS A 198 -22.90 5.81 -13.12
C LYS A 198 -23.46 5.65 -11.69
N GLU A 199 -24.15 4.55 -11.40
CA GLU A 199 -24.68 4.30 -10.05
C GLU A 199 -23.58 4.30 -8.98
N LEU A 200 -22.41 3.73 -9.29
CA LEU A 200 -21.27 3.69 -8.37
C LEU A 200 -20.67 5.07 -8.09
N TYR A 201 -20.64 5.99 -9.09
CA TYR A 201 -20.17 7.36 -8.88
C TYR A 201 -21.11 8.22 -8.03
N TYR A 202 -22.39 7.83 -7.87
CA TYR A 202 -23.36 8.56 -7.04
C TYR A 202 -23.52 8.00 -5.63
N GLN A 203 -22.81 6.94 -5.24
CA GLN A 203 -22.76 6.38 -3.88
C GLN A 203 -21.74 7.09 -3.00
#